data_33c50092ad58dee881a3325795d1560c
#
_entry.id   33c50092ad58dee881a3325795d1560c
#
_cell.length_a   1.000
_cell.length_b   1.000
_cell.length_c   1.000
_cell.angle_alpha   90.00
_cell.angle_beta   90.00
_cell.angle_gamma   90.00
#
_symmetry.space_group_name_H-M   'P 1'
#
loop_
_entity.id
_entity.type
_entity.pdbx_description
1 polymer ?
#
loop_
_entity_poly.entity_id
_entity_poly.type
_entity_poly.pdbx_seq_one_letter_code
_entity_poly.pdbx_strand_id
1 'polypeptide(L)'
;MGVIAKQSIKGAIANYVGVLIGAITTFFVVTDLLTQEEIGLTRVMVDAAMLFAGLAQLGTNASILKFYPLFKDPESHDHGFFGWTLILPFIGFIIIGVLFFVFKNGVADYYSANSPLIVNYVYLLLPLTFFALYMTVFETNASVLLHIAVPKFVREVLIRILNLVSYLLYGYGMVSLDVFVVLFCSSYAVATVVNFCYLMTLGKISFRLDWQFVDKRLLRQVLVYTLFMTAAVLAGNIKLFNSIFLAKEGLKLAGIYTIACYIANVIEIPYRSLGAISSPIISQAVQDGNMAEVNRLGRQVSTHQLLVASMLLFFIWINLGPLFAIIPNGEEYVSGMGVVLFLGLANLLNSTLCIATNILNFSKHYAFSLLFISLLTASAILLNLWLIPRWGVSGSACATLFAYVVYFVPLLTLLWSKLRVSLFSAKQLQIVMLTLLLFGLNGLWNFFLSPLFSMAGTGMGVVLVEALLRTGLFGILAIAALRKMHISPEVDKILKIEN
;
A
#
# COMPACT_ATOMS: atom_id res chain seq x y z
N MET A 1 28.94 -7.81 6.14
CA MET A 1 27.53 -7.38 6.26
C MET A 1 26.83 -8.23 7.30
N GLY A 2 26.19 -7.62 8.30
CA GLY A 2 25.44 -8.35 9.32
C GLY A 2 24.24 -9.10 8.72
N VAL A 3 23.72 -10.11 9.44
CA VAL A 3 22.58 -10.95 9.01
C VAL A 3 21.37 -10.10 8.62
N ILE A 4 21.07 -9.04 9.38
CA ILE A 4 19.97 -8.11 9.15
C ILE A 4 20.11 -7.41 7.78
N ALA A 5 21.29 -6.88 7.45
CA ALA A 5 21.52 -6.20 6.17
C ALA A 5 21.34 -7.16 4.98
N LYS A 6 21.86 -8.40 5.10
CA LYS A 6 21.71 -9.43 4.06
C LYS A 6 20.25 -9.83 3.83
N GLN A 7 19.48 -9.99 4.90
CA GLN A 7 18.05 -10.31 4.82
C GLN A 7 17.23 -9.15 4.25
N SER A 8 17.56 -7.91 4.64
CA SER A 8 16.89 -6.70 4.12
C SER A 8 17.13 -6.51 2.62
N ILE A 9 18.36 -6.74 2.13
CA ILE A 9 18.67 -6.64 0.70
C ILE A 9 17.90 -7.72 -0.10
N LYS A 10 17.88 -8.96 0.38
CA LYS A 10 17.11 -10.04 -0.26
C LYS A 10 15.61 -9.72 -0.29
N GLY A 11 15.07 -9.18 0.79
CA GLY A 11 13.67 -8.75 0.86
C GLY A 11 13.37 -7.58 -0.08
N ALA A 12 14.30 -6.63 -0.25
CA ALA A 12 14.15 -5.54 -1.21
C ALA A 12 14.17 -6.05 -2.66
N ILE A 13 15.07 -6.95 -3.00
CA ILE A 13 15.12 -7.58 -4.34
C ILE A 13 13.79 -8.29 -4.62
N ALA A 14 13.29 -9.11 -3.68
CA ALA A 14 11.99 -9.79 -3.83
C ALA A 14 10.85 -8.80 -4.08
N ASN A 15 10.85 -7.64 -3.40
CA ASN A 15 9.85 -6.60 -3.60
C ASN A 15 9.90 -6.00 -5.02
N TYR A 16 11.10 -5.63 -5.51
CA TYR A 16 11.24 -5.08 -6.88
C TYR A 16 10.89 -6.10 -7.97
N VAL A 17 11.34 -7.35 -7.82
CA VAL A 17 10.96 -8.44 -8.74
C VAL A 17 9.44 -8.64 -8.73
N GLY A 18 8.84 -8.66 -7.55
CA GLY A 18 7.39 -8.76 -7.41
C GLY A 18 6.65 -7.59 -8.07
N VAL A 19 7.12 -6.34 -7.89
CA VAL A 19 6.52 -5.17 -8.55
C VAL A 19 6.58 -5.29 -10.06
N LEU A 20 7.71 -5.75 -10.61
CA LEU A 20 7.87 -5.96 -12.06
C LEU A 20 6.91 -7.03 -12.59
N ILE A 21 6.87 -8.21 -11.94
CA ILE A 21 5.92 -9.28 -12.29
C ILE A 21 4.49 -8.75 -12.22
N GLY A 22 4.14 -8.06 -11.14
CA GLY A 22 2.81 -7.50 -10.96
C GLY A 22 2.45 -6.46 -12.01
N ALA A 23 3.39 -5.61 -12.44
CA ALA A 23 3.17 -4.62 -13.49
C ALA A 23 2.89 -5.30 -14.84
N ILE A 24 3.75 -6.25 -15.24
CA ILE A 24 3.56 -7.01 -16.48
C ILE A 24 2.23 -7.76 -16.45
N THR A 25 1.94 -8.47 -15.35
CA THR A 25 0.69 -9.21 -15.22
C THR A 25 -0.52 -8.29 -15.30
N THR A 26 -0.50 -7.17 -14.56
CA THR A 26 -1.66 -6.26 -14.47
C THR A 26 -1.90 -5.53 -15.78
N PHE A 27 -0.84 -5.02 -16.45
CA PHE A 27 -1.00 -4.16 -17.61
C PHE A 27 -1.10 -4.92 -18.94
N PHE A 28 -0.61 -6.15 -19.03
CA PHE A 28 -0.58 -6.87 -20.32
C PHE A 28 -1.32 -8.20 -20.29
N VAL A 29 -1.47 -8.85 -19.14
CA VAL A 29 -2.17 -10.15 -19.07
C VAL A 29 -3.60 -9.96 -18.59
N VAL A 30 -3.79 -9.26 -17.48
CA VAL A 30 -5.11 -9.08 -16.87
C VAL A 30 -6.02 -8.23 -17.75
N THR A 31 -5.50 -7.15 -18.34
CA THR A 31 -6.27 -6.26 -19.23
C THR A 31 -6.58 -6.88 -20.60
N ASP A 32 -5.81 -7.89 -21.01
CA ASP A 32 -6.03 -8.61 -22.26
C ASP A 32 -7.04 -9.75 -22.10
N LEU A 33 -6.93 -10.49 -20.99
CA LEU A 33 -7.61 -11.76 -20.81
C LEU A 33 -8.88 -11.69 -19.97
N LEU A 34 -9.03 -10.68 -19.10
CA LEU A 34 -10.15 -10.55 -18.17
C LEU A 34 -11.02 -9.34 -18.49
N THR A 35 -12.31 -9.47 -18.23
CA THR A 35 -13.24 -8.35 -18.23
C THR A 35 -13.02 -7.44 -17.02
N GLN A 36 -13.45 -6.18 -17.12
CA GLN A 36 -13.37 -5.23 -16.01
C GLN A 36 -14.11 -5.72 -14.75
N GLU A 37 -15.20 -6.46 -14.91
CA GLU A 37 -15.97 -7.03 -13.79
C GLU A 37 -15.19 -8.14 -13.08
N GLU A 38 -14.50 -8.99 -13.81
CA GLU A 38 -13.65 -10.07 -13.25
C GLU A 38 -12.42 -9.50 -12.54
N ILE A 39 -11.80 -8.46 -13.11
CA ILE A 39 -10.72 -7.70 -12.46
C ILE A 39 -11.24 -7.07 -11.16
N GLY A 40 -12.41 -6.46 -11.21
CA GLY A 40 -13.08 -5.88 -10.04
C GLY A 40 -13.38 -6.93 -8.97
N LEU A 41 -13.90 -8.10 -9.38
CA LEU A 41 -14.18 -9.21 -8.47
C LEU A 41 -12.93 -9.66 -7.71
N THR A 42 -11.84 -9.97 -8.41
CA THR A 42 -10.59 -10.41 -7.77
C THR A 42 -10.06 -9.36 -6.82
N ARG A 43 -10.13 -8.09 -7.20
CA ARG A 43 -9.69 -6.96 -6.36
C ARG A 43 -10.52 -6.85 -5.10
N VAL A 44 -11.83 -6.81 -5.21
CA VAL A 44 -12.74 -6.65 -4.07
C VAL A 44 -12.64 -7.82 -3.10
N MET A 45 -12.53 -9.06 -3.61
CA MET A 45 -12.35 -10.26 -2.80
C MET A 45 -11.06 -10.16 -1.94
N VAL A 46 -9.94 -9.75 -2.53
CA VAL A 46 -8.67 -9.59 -1.80
C VAL A 46 -8.75 -8.44 -0.81
N ASP A 47 -9.26 -7.28 -1.21
CA ASP A 47 -9.33 -6.10 -0.33
C ASP A 47 -10.27 -6.35 0.86
N ALA A 48 -11.42 -7.00 0.65
CA ALA A 48 -12.34 -7.40 1.72
C ALA A 48 -11.70 -8.44 2.65
N ALA A 49 -11.03 -9.46 2.09
CA ALA A 49 -10.34 -10.47 2.89
C ALA A 49 -9.20 -9.87 3.72
N MET A 50 -8.41 -8.95 3.17
CA MET A 50 -7.37 -8.24 3.88
C MET A 50 -7.92 -7.33 5.00
N LEU A 51 -9.06 -6.69 4.76
CA LEU A 51 -9.75 -5.89 5.79
C LEU A 51 -10.23 -6.81 6.93
N PHE A 52 -10.89 -7.91 6.63
CA PHE A 52 -11.35 -8.88 7.63
C PHE A 52 -10.20 -9.57 8.35
N ALA A 53 -9.11 -9.91 7.65
CA ALA A 53 -7.90 -10.43 8.26
C ALA A 53 -7.25 -9.41 9.20
N GLY A 54 -7.22 -8.13 8.81
CA GLY A 54 -6.76 -7.03 9.65
C GLY A 54 -7.56 -6.88 10.94
N LEU A 55 -8.88 -7.07 10.87
CA LEU A 55 -9.75 -7.12 12.05
C LEU A 55 -9.52 -8.38 12.90
N ALA A 56 -9.53 -9.55 12.26
CA ALA A 56 -9.41 -10.85 12.92
C ALA A 56 -8.07 -11.03 13.64
N GLN A 57 -6.98 -10.38 13.15
CA GLN A 57 -5.68 -10.47 13.83
C GLN A 57 -5.69 -9.86 15.25
N LEU A 58 -6.69 -9.02 15.61
CA LEU A 58 -6.83 -8.38 16.91
C LEU A 58 -5.51 -7.75 17.42
N GLY A 59 -4.71 -7.09 16.53
CA GLY A 59 -3.42 -6.47 16.88
C GLY A 59 -2.28 -7.46 17.19
N THR A 60 -2.44 -8.75 16.91
CA THR A 60 -1.46 -9.80 17.21
C THR A 60 -0.10 -9.51 16.60
N ASN A 61 -0.03 -9.02 15.35
CA ASN A 61 1.24 -8.74 14.70
C ASN A 61 2.08 -7.69 15.48
N ALA A 62 1.45 -6.65 16.00
CA ALA A 62 2.12 -5.67 16.85
C ALA A 62 2.54 -6.28 18.20
N SER A 63 1.71 -7.16 18.76
CA SER A 63 2.01 -7.86 20.00
C SER A 63 3.18 -8.85 19.86
N ILE A 64 3.28 -9.56 18.74
CA ILE A 64 4.43 -10.42 18.43
C ILE A 64 5.72 -9.61 18.51
N LEU A 65 5.78 -8.48 17.82
CA LEU A 65 6.97 -7.62 17.80
C LEU A 65 7.33 -7.07 19.18
N LYS A 66 6.34 -6.74 20.00
CA LYS A 66 6.55 -6.13 21.32
C LYS A 66 6.90 -7.13 22.39
N PHE A 67 6.22 -8.28 22.43
CA PHE A 67 6.31 -9.22 23.55
C PHE A 67 7.26 -10.37 23.32
N TYR A 68 7.62 -10.72 22.06
CA TYR A 68 8.58 -11.78 21.77
C TYR A 68 9.88 -11.70 22.60
N PRO A 69 10.51 -10.52 22.80
CA PRO A 69 11.74 -10.45 23.61
C PRO A 69 11.58 -10.93 25.06
N LEU A 70 10.35 -10.85 25.62
CA LEU A 70 10.07 -11.31 27.00
C LEU A 70 9.95 -12.83 27.08
N PHE A 71 9.54 -13.49 25.99
CA PHE A 71 9.38 -14.94 25.89
C PHE A 71 10.63 -15.64 25.41
N LYS A 72 11.62 -14.89 24.90
CA LYS A 72 12.82 -15.45 24.28
C LYS A 72 13.67 -16.19 25.30
N ASP A 73 13.55 -17.51 25.31
CA ASP A 73 14.34 -18.44 26.11
C ASP A 73 14.54 -19.75 25.35
N PRO A 74 15.78 -20.01 24.83
CA PRO A 74 16.05 -21.22 24.06
C PRO A 74 15.87 -22.52 24.84
N GLU A 75 16.04 -22.50 26.17
CA GLU A 75 15.94 -23.70 27.01
C GLU A 75 14.47 -24.14 27.20
N SER A 76 13.55 -23.17 27.28
CA SER A 76 12.12 -23.42 27.43
C SER A 76 11.34 -23.40 26.11
N HIS A 77 12.01 -23.43 24.94
CA HIS A 77 11.40 -23.30 23.64
C HIS A 77 10.53 -22.02 23.52
N ASP A 78 11.07 -20.90 23.98
CA ASP A 78 10.42 -19.59 24.01
C ASP A 78 9.02 -19.63 24.70
N HIS A 79 8.87 -20.47 25.76
CA HIS A 79 7.61 -20.65 26.54
C HIS A 79 6.37 -20.92 25.67
N GLY A 80 6.56 -21.52 24.50
CA GLY A 80 5.47 -21.78 23.55
C GLY A 80 4.87 -20.53 22.91
N PHE A 81 5.63 -19.43 22.82
CA PHE A 81 5.17 -18.16 22.29
C PHE A 81 4.47 -18.27 20.94
N PHE A 82 4.99 -19.10 20.03
CA PHE A 82 4.37 -19.32 18.73
C PHE A 82 2.93 -19.84 18.85
N GLY A 83 2.68 -20.80 19.74
CA GLY A 83 1.31 -21.28 20.00
C GLY A 83 0.38 -20.18 20.48
N TRP A 84 0.86 -19.28 21.35
CA TRP A 84 0.09 -18.13 21.79
C TRP A 84 -0.26 -17.17 20.65
N THR A 85 0.64 -16.98 19.68
CA THR A 85 0.40 -16.10 18.51
C THR A 85 -0.65 -16.65 17.55
N LEU A 86 -1.03 -17.93 17.66
CA LEU A 86 -2.08 -18.54 16.82
C LEU A 86 -3.47 -18.41 17.43
N ILE A 87 -3.58 -18.43 18.77
CA ILE A 87 -4.87 -18.49 19.46
C ILE A 87 -5.69 -17.21 19.26
N LEU A 88 -5.07 -16.05 19.47
CA LEU A 88 -5.78 -14.78 19.44
C LEU A 88 -6.33 -14.44 18.05
N PRO A 89 -5.56 -14.61 16.95
CA PRO A 89 -6.10 -14.46 15.60
C PRO A 89 -7.20 -15.48 15.27
N PHE A 90 -7.10 -16.70 15.82
CA PHE A 90 -8.15 -17.70 15.63
C PHE A 90 -9.47 -17.28 16.29
N ILE A 91 -9.42 -16.78 17.52
CA ILE A 91 -10.59 -16.20 18.20
C ILE A 91 -11.17 -15.04 17.38
N GLY A 92 -10.32 -14.13 16.91
CA GLY A 92 -10.74 -13.04 16.04
C GLY A 92 -11.38 -13.52 14.74
N PHE A 93 -10.82 -14.56 14.12
CA PHE A 93 -11.39 -15.17 12.92
C PHE A 93 -12.79 -15.79 13.19
N ILE A 94 -12.98 -16.45 14.33
CA ILE A 94 -14.30 -16.97 14.73
C ILE A 94 -15.29 -15.81 14.90
N ILE A 95 -14.89 -14.72 15.56
CA ILE A 95 -15.75 -13.53 15.73
C ILE A 95 -16.15 -12.96 14.36
N ILE A 96 -15.20 -12.77 13.45
CA ILE A 96 -15.48 -12.29 12.09
C ILE A 96 -16.37 -13.28 11.33
N GLY A 97 -16.13 -14.59 11.47
CA GLY A 97 -16.97 -15.61 10.87
C GLY A 97 -18.42 -15.55 11.34
N VAL A 98 -18.65 -15.43 12.65
CA VAL A 98 -19.99 -15.26 13.22
C VAL A 98 -20.66 -13.99 12.68
N LEU A 99 -19.95 -12.84 12.70
CA LEU A 99 -20.46 -11.59 12.14
C LEU A 99 -20.80 -11.75 10.64
N PHE A 100 -19.92 -12.39 9.87
CA PHE A 100 -20.17 -12.65 8.46
C PHE A 100 -21.45 -13.46 8.24
N PHE A 101 -21.69 -14.53 9.00
CA PHE A 101 -22.91 -15.34 8.87
C PHE A 101 -24.16 -14.57 9.29
N VAL A 102 -24.08 -13.73 10.33
CA VAL A 102 -25.20 -12.88 10.78
C VAL A 102 -25.56 -11.84 9.71
N PHE A 103 -24.55 -11.20 9.09
CA PHE A 103 -24.79 -10.13 8.13
C PHE A 103 -24.77 -10.58 6.66
N LYS A 104 -24.59 -11.87 6.38
CA LYS A 104 -24.46 -12.44 5.02
C LYS A 104 -25.58 -11.98 4.08
N ASN A 105 -26.82 -12.03 4.51
CA ASN A 105 -27.97 -11.65 3.69
C ASN A 105 -27.95 -10.14 3.39
N GLY A 106 -27.63 -9.30 4.39
CA GLY A 106 -27.51 -7.87 4.19
C GLY A 106 -26.36 -7.49 3.23
N VAL A 107 -25.25 -8.24 3.25
CA VAL A 107 -24.14 -8.08 2.29
C VAL A 107 -24.61 -8.51 0.89
N ALA A 108 -25.32 -9.63 0.76
CA ALA A 108 -25.87 -10.10 -0.50
C ALA A 108 -26.85 -9.07 -1.10
N ASP A 109 -27.78 -8.56 -0.30
CA ASP A 109 -28.75 -7.53 -0.72
C ASP A 109 -28.04 -6.23 -1.18
N TYR A 110 -26.98 -5.85 -0.46
CA TYR A 110 -26.23 -4.62 -0.76
C TYR A 110 -25.53 -4.63 -2.12
N TYR A 111 -25.07 -5.82 -2.57
CA TYR A 111 -24.32 -5.98 -3.83
C TYR A 111 -25.15 -6.58 -4.96
N SER A 112 -26.28 -7.21 -4.68
CA SER A 112 -27.08 -7.99 -5.67
C SER A 112 -27.48 -7.19 -6.90
N ALA A 113 -27.80 -5.91 -6.75
CA ALA A 113 -28.30 -5.07 -7.84
C ALA A 113 -27.24 -4.77 -8.90
N ASN A 114 -26.00 -4.44 -8.49
CA ASN A 114 -24.99 -3.92 -9.39
C ASN A 114 -23.73 -4.81 -9.49
N SER A 115 -23.61 -5.81 -8.61
CA SER A 115 -22.43 -6.68 -8.53
C SER A 115 -22.78 -8.12 -8.16
N PRO A 116 -23.65 -8.80 -8.92
CA PRO A 116 -24.13 -10.14 -8.59
C PRO A 116 -23.01 -11.18 -8.49
N LEU A 117 -21.90 -11.00 -9.22
CA LEU A 117 -20.73 -11.89 -9.12
C LEU A 117 -20.14 -11.95 -7.71
N ILE A 118 -20.16 -10.85 -6.94
CA ILE A 118 -19.69 -10.87 -5.55
C ILE A 118 -20.55 -11.82 -4.72
N VAL A 119 -21.87 -11.78 -4.91
CA VAL A 119 -22.82 -12.62 -4.16
C VAL A 119 -22.56 -14.09 -4.44
N ASN A 120 -22.25 -14.44 -5.70
CA ASN A 120 -21.96 -15.82 -6.09
C ASN A 120 -20.70 -16.37 -5.41
N TYR A 121 -19.67 -15.54 -5.20
CA TYR A 121 -18.38 -15.96 -4.66
C TYR A 121 -18.12 -15.53 -3.20
N VAL A 122 -19.12 -14.91 -2.55
CA VAL A 122 -18.98 -14.40 -1.18
C VAL A 122 -18.56 -15.48 -0.17
N TYR A 123 -18.90 -16.75 -0.43
CA TYR A 123 -18.52 -17.89 0.43
C TYR A 123 -17.01 -18.15 0.47
N LEU A 124 -16.27 -17.74 -0.58
CA LEU A 124 -14.79 -17.83 -0.61
C LEU A 124 -14.11 -16.78 0.25
N LEU A 125 -14.83 -15.74 0.69
CA LEU A 125 -14.25 -14.65 1.47
C LEU A 125 -13.71 -15.12 2.82
N LEU A 126 -14.41 -16.02 3.51
CA LEU A 126 -13.94 -16.55 4.80
C LEU A 126 -12.66 -17.40 4.68
N PRO A 127 -12.57 -18.41 3.78
CA PRO A 127 -11.32 -19.12 3.55
C PRO A 127 -10.16 -18.18 3.15
N LEU A 128 -10.42 -17.23 2.25
CA LEU A 128 -9.42 -16.25 1.82
C LEU A 128 -8.97 -15.38 3.00
N THR A 129 -9.89 -14.94 3.86
CA THR A 129 -9.59 -14.19 5.09
C THR A 129 -8.71 -15.01 6.04
N PHE A 130 -9.02 -16.29 6.23
CA PHE A 130 -8.25 -17.20 7.08
C PHE A 130 -6.80 -17.31 6.61
N PHE A 131 -6.59 -17.58 5.33
CA PHE A 131 -5.24 -17.72 4.78
C PHE A 131 -4.49 -16.38 4.77
N ALA A 132 -5.13 -15.28 4.41
CA ALA A 132 -4.53 -13.95 4.47
C ALA A 132 -4.12 -13.56 5.91
N LEU A 133 -4.95 -13.88 6.91
CA LEU A 133 -4.66 -13.67 8.31
C LEU A 133 -3.41 -14.42 8.75
N TYR A 134 -3.39 -15.75 8.57
CA TYR A 134 -2.27 -16.57 9.02
C TYR A 134 -0.99 -16.33 8.22
N MET A 135 -1.09 -15.97 6.94
CA MET A 135 0.07 -15.53 6.16
C MET A 135 0.78 -14.37 6.84
N THR A 136 0.05 -13.35 7.31
CA THR A 136 0.66 -12.19 7.98
C THR A 136 1.18 -12.52 9.37
N VAL A 137 0.52 -13.41 10.11
CA VAL A 137 0.99 -13.90 11.42
C VAL A 137 2.31 -14.67 11.28
N PHE A 138 2.42 -15.56 10.29
CA PHE A 138 3.64 -16.33 10.04
C PHE A 138 4.77 -15.43 9.54
N GLU A 139 4.48 -14.45 8.66
CA GLU A 139 5.45 -13.44 8.24
C GLU A 139 6.01 -12.66 9.44
N THR A 140 5.15 -12.27 10.38
CA THR A 140 5.58 -11.54 11.58
C THR A 140 6.41 -12.41 12.52
N ASN A 141 6.02 -13.67 12.74
CA ASN A 141 6.83 -14.62 13.51
C ASN A 141 8.21 -14.86 12.89
N ALA A 142 8.29 -14.98 11.56
CA ALA A 142 9.57 -15.09 10.87
C ALA A 142 10.43 -13.82 11.03
N SER A 143 9.80 -12.65 11.08
CA SER A 143 10.52 -11.38 11.22
C SER A 143 11.18 -11.21 12.58
N VAL A 144 10.56 -11.65 13.69
CA VAL A 144 11.17 -11.62 15.03
C VAL A 144 12.32 -12.63 15.16
N LEU A 145 12.32 -13.68 14.34
CA LEU A 145 13.42 -14.62 14.20
C LEU A 145 14.52 -14.12 13.22
N LEU A 146 14.40 -12.90 12.68
CA LEU A 146 15.28 -12.29 11.68
C LEU A 146 15.32 -13.02 10.32
N HIS A 147 14.26 -13.76 9.98
CA HIS A 147 14.10 -14.50 8.74
C HIS A 147 13.05 -13.84 7.81
N ILE A 148 13.36 -12.65 7.28
CA ILE A 148 12.41 -11.82 6.54
C ILE A 148 12.34 -12.17 5.04
N ALA A 149 13.42 -12.68 4.46
CA ALA A 149 13.57 -12.79 3.01
C ALA A 149 12.57 -13.78 2.38
N VAL A 150 12.38 -14.97 2.98
CA VAL A 150 11.51 -16.02 2.44
C VAL A 150 10.04 -15.62 2.52
N PRO A 151 9.48 -15.15 3.65
CA PRO A 151 8.09 -14.69 3.70
C PRO A 151 7.81 -13.53 2.74
N LYS A 152 8.75 -12.59 2.58
CA LYS A 152 8.61 -11.53 1.57
C LYS A 152 8.61 -12.07 0.15
N PHE A 153 9.47 -13.02 -0.17
CA PHE A 153 9.46 -13.68 -1.48
C PHE A 153 8.13 -14.38 -1.75
N VAL A 154 7.59 -15.11 -0.77
CA VAL A 154 6.30 -15.79 -0.88
C VAL A 154 5.18 -14.76 -1.16
N ARG A 155 5.15 -13.67 -0.41
CA ARG A 155 4.12 -12.63 -0.53
C ARG A 155 4.22 -11.85 -1.84
N GLU A 156 5.44 -11.44 -2.23
CA GLU A 156 5.63 -10.51 -3.34
C GLU A 156 5.83 -11.22 -4.69
N VAL A 157 6.33 -12.45 -4.69
CA VAL A 157 6.67 -13.17 -5.93
C VAL A 157 5.78 -14.39 -6.11
N LEU A 158 5.71 -15.30 -5.13
CA LEU A 158 5.00 -16.57 -5.29
C LEU A 158 3.50 -16.34 -5.56
N ILE A 159 2.81 -15.52 -4.77
CA ILE A 159 1.39 -15.22 -4.96
C ILE A 159 1.15 -14.63 -6.37
N ARG A 160 2.03 -13.71 -6.83
CA ARG A 160 1.88 -13.10 -8.15
C ARG A 160 2.09 -14.08 -9.29
N ILE A 161 3.01 -15.03 -9.14
CA ILE A 161 3.21 -16.10 -10.13
C ILE A 161 1.98 -17.03 -10.14
N LEU A 162 1.47 -17.44 -8.98
CA LEU A 162 0.28 -18.30 -8.91
C LEU A 162 -0.94 -17.60 -9.51
N ASN A 163 -1.14 -16.32 -9.21
CA ASN A 163 -2.20 -15.55 -9.81
C ASN A 163 -2.03 -15.38 -11.32
N LEU A 164 -0.79 -15.12 -11.80
CA LEU A 164 -0.50 -15.07 -13.24
C LEU A 164 -0.88 -16.39 -13.93
N VAL A 165 -0.52 -17.53 -13.35
CA VAL A 165 -0.91 -18.85 -13.88
C VAL A 165 -2.43 -18.98 -13.91
N SER A 166 -3.14 -18.55 -12.85
CA SER A 166 -4.60 -18.60 -12.81
C SER A 166 -5.24 -17.74 -13.92
N TYR A 167 -4.72 -16.54 -14.16
CA TYR A 167 -5.17 -15.65 -15.24
C TYR A 167 -4.96 -16.27 -16.61
N LEU A 168 -3.79 -16.89 -16.85
CA LEU A 168 -3.51 -17.54 -18.12
C LEU A 168 -4.40 -18.76 -18.38
N LEU A 169 -4.60 -19.61 -17.36
CA LEU A 169 -5.48 -20.78 -17.48
C LEU A 169 -6.93 -20.39 -17.81
N TYR A 170 -7.43 -19.33 -17.18
CA TYR A 170 -8.77 -18.83 -17.45
C TYR A 170 -8.86 -18.12 -18.80
N GLY A 171 -7.93 -17.21 -19.09
CA GLY A 171 -7.93 -16.43 -20.32
C GLY A 171 -7.80 -17.26 -21.59
N TYR A 172 -7.09 -18.40 -21.51
CA TYR A 172 -7.04 -19.38 -22.63
C TYR A 172 -8.20 -20.39 -22.63
N GLY A 173 -9.21 -20.20 -21.78
CA GLY A 173 -10.39 -21.07 -21.75
C GLY A 173 -10.16 -22.47 -21.21
N MET A 174 -9.03 -22.73 -20.53
CA MET A 174 -8.71 -24.04 -19.93
C MET A 174 -9.52 -24.34 -18.70
N VAL A 175 -10.01 -23.34 -18.02
CA VAL A 175 -10.84 -23.46 -16.80
C VAL A 175 -12.02 -22.50 -16.84
N SER A 176 -13.11 -22.86 -16.14
CA SER A 176 -14.27 -21.99 -15.97
C SER A 176 -13.98 -20.84 -14.99
N LEU A 177 -14.86 -19.82 -14.97
CA LEU A 177 -14.78 -18.72 -14.01
C LEU A 177 -14.79 -19.20 -12.56
N ASP A 178 -15.62 -20.20 -12.23
CA ASP A 178 -15.69 -20.78 -10.88
C ASP A 178 -14.34 -21.37 -10.44
N VAL A 179 -13.72 -22.16 -11.34
CA VAL A 179 -12.41 -22.76 -11.07
C VAL A 179 -11.32 -21.68 -10.96
N PHE A 180 -11.37 -20.68 -11.83
CA PHE A 180 -10.43 -19.55 -11.79
C PHE A 180 -10.48 -18.81 -10.44
N VAL A 181 -11.67 -18.44 -9.95
CA VAL A 181 -11.82 -17.73 -8.68
C VAL A 181 -11.31 -18.58 -7.51
N VAL A 182 -11.57 -19.90 -7.54
CA VAL A 182 -11.03 -20.82 -6.53
C VAL A 182 -9.51 -20.91 -6.60
N LEU A 183 -8.90 -21.04 -7.80
CA LEU A 183 -7.46 -21.07 -7.97
C LEU A 183 -6.81 -19.78 -7.50
N PHE A 184 -7.40 -18.64 -7.85
CA PHE A 184 -6.96 -17.32 -7.41
C PHE A 184 -6.95 -17.19 -5.88
N CYS A 185 -8.04 -17.56 -5.20
CA CYS A 185 -8.11 -17.57 -3.75
C CYS A 185 -7.14 -18.57 -3.12
N SER A 186 -6.94 -19.73 -3.76
CA SER A 186 -6.03 -20.79 -3.29
C SER A 186 -4.56 -20.36 -3.31
N SER A 187 -4.18 -19.34 -4.08
CA SER A 187 -2.81 -18.78 -4.05
C SER A 187 -2.40 -18.31 -2.66
N TYR A 188 -3.33 -17.75 -1.88
CA TYR A 188 -3.12 -17.36 -0.49
C TYR A 188 -2.99 -18.57 0.44
N ALA A 189 -3.73 -19.65 0.18
CA ALA A 189 -3.60 -20.90 0.92
C ALA A 189 -2.21 -21.51 0.72
N VAL A 190 -1.75 -21.61 -0.53
CA VAL A 190 -0.39 -22.09 -0.85
C VAL A 190 0.67 -21.21 -0.18
N ALA A 191 0.56 -19.89 -0.27
CA ALA A 191 1.49 -18.97 0.35
C ALA A 191 1.55 -19.14 1.88
N THR A 192 0.40 -19.34 2.51
CA THR A 192 0.30 -19.57 3.96
C THR A 192 0.96 -20.89 4.36
N VAL A 193 0.68 -21.97 3.62
CA VAL A 193 1.30 -23.27 3.86
C VAL A 193 2.83 -23.23 3.68
N VAL A 194 3.31 -22.55 2.62
CA VAL A 194 4.75 -22.40 2.39
C VAL A 194 5.42 -21.63 3.54
N ASN A 195 4.81 -20.53 4.01
CA ASN A 195 5.33 -19.77 5.15
C ASN A 195 5.31 -20.60 6.44
N PHE A 196 4.26 -21.38 6.68
CA PHE A 196 4.17 -22.29 7.80
C PHE A 196 5.28 -23.36 7.76
N CYS A 197 5.40 -24.07 6.62
CA CYS A 197 6.44 -25.08 6.44
C CYS A 197 7.85 -24.47 6.63
N TYR A 198 8.09 -23.29 6.09
CA TYR A 198 9.34 -22.57 6.28
C TYR A 198 9.63 -22.30 7.75
N LEU A 199 8.66 -21.79 8.50
CA LEU A 199 8.82 -21.56 9.95
C LEU A 199 9.15 -22.87 10.69
N MET A 200 8.50 -23.98 10.34
CA MET A 200 8.79 -25.29 10.94
C MET A 200 10.24 -25.72 10.69
N THR A 201 10.83 -25.42 9.53
CA THR A 201 12.25 -25.76 9.25
C THR A 201 13.24 -24.96 10.09
N LEU A 202 12.83 -23.83 10.69
CA LEU A 202 13.71 -23.05 11.57
C LEU A 202 13.95 -23.71 12.93
N GLY A 203 13.18 -24.74 13.30
CA GLY A 203 13.39 -25.56 14.51
C GLY A 203 13.17 -24.83 15.84
N LYS A 204 12.66 -23.58 15.83
CA LYS A 204 12.47 -22.72 17.02
C LYS A 204 11.01 -22.61 17.43
N ILE A 205 10.13 -23.45 16.90
CA ILE A 205 8.70 -23.35 17.07
C ILE A 205 8.19 -24.43 18.00
N SER A 206 7.52 -24.02 19.06
CA SER A 206 6.81 -24.91 19.98
C SER A 206 5.32 -24.56 20.03
N PHE A 207 4.48 -25.59 19.96
CA PHE A 207 3.03 -25.46 20.17
C PHE A 207 2.64 -25.71 21.65
N ARG A 208 3.60 -26.11 22.50
CA ARG A 208 3.34 -26.33 23.91
C ARG A 208 3.21 -24.98 24.60
N LEU A 209 2.01 -24.67 25.07
CA LEU A 209 1.71 -23.45 25.79
C LEU A 209 2.21 -23.58 27.24
N ASP A 210 3.08 -22.67 27.65
CA ASP A 210 3.49 -22.58 29.05
C ASP A 210 2.51 -21.65 29.82
N TRP A 211 1.52 -22.28 30.44
CA TRP A 211 0.51 -21.59 31.24
C TRP A 211 1.07 -21.08 32.57
N GLN A 212 2.23 -21.59 33.01
CA GLN A 212 2.85 -21.15 34.28
C GLN A 212 3.61 -19.84 34.05
N PHE A 213 4.20 -19.66 32.87
CA PHE A 213 4.92 -18.45 32.48
C PHE A 213 3.98 -17.27 32.26
N VAL A 214 2.83 -17.49 31.63
CA VAL A 214 1.85 -16.44 31.31
C VAL A 214 0.95 -16.17 32.49
N ASP A 215 1.42 -15.33 33.43
CA ASP A 215 0.64 -14.90 34.56
C ASP A 215 -0.54 -13.95 34.17
N LYS A 216 -1.47 -13.72 35.11
CA LYS A 216 -2.63 -12.84 34.87
C LYS A 216 -2.23 -11.40 34.52
N ARG A 217 -1.09 -10.92 35.00
CA ARG A 217 -0.60 -9.56 34.76
C ARG A 217 -0.11 -9.43 33.32
N LEU A 218 0.72 -10.38 32.85
CA LEU A 218 1.21 -10.42 31.48
C LEU A 218 0.07 -10.60 30.48
N LEU A 219 -0.86 -11.53 30.76
CA LEU A 219 -2.05 -11.73 29.92
C LEU A 219 -2.87 -10.45 29.78
N ARG A 220 -3.12 -9.74 30.89
CA ARG A 220 -3.84 -8.44 30.85
C ARG A 220 -3.08 -7.39 30.02
N GLN A 221 -1.75 -7.32 30.16
CA GLN A 221 -0.94 -6.38 29.40
C GLN A 221 -1.01 -6.67 27.88
N VAL A 222 -0.90 -7.95 27.51
CA VAL A 222 -1.01 -8.39 26.10
C VAL A 222 -2.40 -8.06 25.57
N LEU A 223 -3.49 -8.40 26.28
CA LEU A 223 -4.85 -8.15 25.82
C LEU A 223 -5.16 -6.66 25.67
N VAL A 224 -4.79 -5.82 26.63
CA VAL A 224 -5.00 -4.37 26.55
C VAL A 224 -4.23 -3.78 25.36
N TYR A 225 -2.97 -4.20 25.17
CA TYR A 225 -2.14 -3.73 24.07
C TYR A 225 -2.69 -4.17 22.70
N THR A 226 -3.12 -5.42 22.59
CA THR A 226 -3.71 -5.98 21.36
C THR A 226 -5.00 -5.27 20.97
N LEU A 227 -5.90 -5.03 21.92
CA LEU A 227 -7.14 -4.27 21.66
C LEU A 227 -6.85 -2.85 21.17
N PHE A 228 -5.87 -2.17 21.79
CA PHE A 228 -5.44 -0.85 21.33
C PHE A 228 -4.88 -0.89 19.89
N MET A 229 -4.06 -1.89 19.59
CA MET A 229 -3.47 -2.05 18.24
C MET A 229 -4.48 -2.48 17.18
N THR A 230 -5.58 -3.17 17.55
CA THR A 230 -6.66 -3.50 16.60
C THR A 230 -7.28 -2.23 16.03
N ALA A 231 -7.54 -1.24 16.85
CA ALA A 231 -8.06 0.04 16.39
C ALA A 231 -7.10 0.74 15.41
N ALA A 232 -5.79 0.66 15.66
CA ALA A 232 -4.78 1.25 14.78
C ALA A 232 -4.68 0.54 13.43
N VAL A 233 -4.86 -0.78 13.38
CA VAL A 233 -4.83 -1.58 12.13
C VAL A 233 -6.01 -1.22 11.22
N LEU A 234 -7.21 -1.10 11.77
CA LEU A 234 -8.39 -0.67 11.01
C LEU A 234 -8.16 0.64 10.28
N ALA A 235 -7.56 1.55 10.96
CA ALA A 235 -7.35 2.90 10.50
C ALA A 235 -6.24 3.04 9.44
N GLY A 236 -5.29 2.10 9.37
CA GLY A 236 -4.17 2.15 8.43
C GLY A 236 -4.50 1.71 6.99
N ASN A 237 -5.66 1.08 6.77
CA ASN A 237 -5.98 0.41 5.50
C ASN A 237 -7.09 1.10 4.69
N ILE A 238 -7.12 2.43 4.66
CA ILE A 238 -8.19 3.20 4.01
C ILE A 238 -8.40 2.88 2.53
N LYS A 239 -7.33 2.52 1.81
CA LYS A 239 -7.40 2.21 0.38
C LYS A 239 -8.19 0.92 0.09
N LEU A 240 -8.28 -0.01 1.06
CA LEU A 240 -9.07 -1.22 0.91
C LEU A 240 -10.58 -0.93 0.84
N PHE A 241 -11.03 0.13 1.50
CA PHE A 241 -12.44 0.54 1.44
C PHE A 241 -12.86 1.03 0.06
N ASN A 242 -11.94 1.61 -0.72
CA ASN A 242 -12.28 2.20 -2.00
C ASN A 242 -12.87 1.19 -2.99
N SER A 243 -12.22 0.03 -3.15
CA SER A 243 -12.70 -1.03 -4.05
C SER A 243 -14.01 -1.64 -3.56
N ILE A 244 -14.16 -1.81 -2.23
CA ILE A 244 -15.36 -2.34 -1.59
C ILE A 244 -16.56 -1.41 -1.81
N PHE A 245 -16.38 -0.09 -1.63
CA PHE A 245 -17.45 0.87 -1.88
C PHE A 245 -17.76 1.05 -3.37
N LEU A 246 -16.74 1.01 -4.24
CA LEU A 246 -16.94 1.07 -5.69
C LEU A 246 -17.72 -0.12 -6.22
N ALA A 247 -17.51 -1.30 -5.64
CA ALA A 247 -18.23 -2.51 -6.04
C ALA A 247 -19.74 -2.42 -5.78
N LYS A 248 -20.21 -1.57 -4.87
CA LYS A 248 -21.64 -1.30 -4.71
C LYS A 248 -22.25 -0.67 -5.96
N GLU A 249 -21.52 0.22 -6.60
CA GLU A 249 -21.95 0.90 -7.82
C GLU A 249 -21.68 0.06 -9.09
N GLY A 250 -20.90 -1.00 -8.97
CA GLY A 250 -20.60 -1.97 -10.01
C GLY A 250 -19.16 -2.47 -10.00
N LEU A 251 -18.96 -3.76 -10.24
CA LEU A 251 -17.63 -4.38 -10.31
C LEU A 251 -16.76 -3.78 -11.42
N LYS A 252 -17.35 -3.35 -12.52
CA LYS A 252 -16.67 -2.65 -13.60
C LYS A 252 -15.88 -1.44 -13.08
N LEU A 253 -16.47 -0.64 -12.19
CA LEU A 253 -15.80 0.53 -11.61
C LEU A 253 -14.62 0.12 -10.71
N ALA A 254 -14.77 -0.96 -9.95
CA ALA A 254 -13.68 -1.51 -9.15
C ALA A 254 -12.53 -2.06 -10.03
N GLY A 255 -12.83 -2.64 -11.19
CA GLY A 255 -11.85 -3.07 -12.18
C GLY A 255 -11.03 -1.89 -12.75
N ILE A 256 -11.71 -0.85 -13.22
CA ILE A 256 -11.08 0.39 -13.71
C ILE A 256 -10.20 1.02 -12.60
N TYR A 257 -10.74 1.11 -11.38
CA TYR A 257 -9.99 1.61 -10.22
C TYR A 257 -8.71 0.80 -9.97
N THR A 258 -8.76 -0.52 -10.14
CA THR A 258 -7.62 -1.41 -9.90
C THR A 258 -6.44 -1.07 -10.80
N ILE A 259 -6.66 -0.91 -12.10
CA ILE A 259 -5.61 -0.56 -13.07
C ILE A 259 -5.05 0.84 -12.77
N ALA A 260 -5.92 1.83 -12.59
CA ALA A 260 -5.51 3.19 -12.26
C ALA A 260 -4.77 3.29 -10.90
N CYS A 261 -5.21 2.54 -9.89
CA CYS A 261 -4.57 2.44 -8.58
C CYS A 261 -3.16 1.84 -8.69
N TYR A 262 -2.97 0.83 -9.56
CA TYR A 262 -1.66 0.24 -9.78
C TYR A 262 -0.66 1.27 -10.34
N ILE A 263 -1.09 2.09 -11.30
CA ILE A 263 -0.29 3.20 -11.86
C ILE A 263 0.05 4.23 -10.76
N ALA A 264 -0.95 4.69 -10.00
CA ALA A 264 -0.77 5.72 -8.98
C ALA A 264 0.12 5.26 -7.81
N ASN A 265 0.11 3.96 -7.46
CA ASN A 265 0.90 3.41 -6.36
C ASN A 265 2.41 3.36 -6.64
N VAL A 266 2.86 3.53 -7.89
CA VAL A 266 4.28 3.66 -8.23
C VAL A 266 4.92 4.83 -7.48
N ILE A 267 4.16 5.90 -7.20
CA ILE A 267 4.61 7.09 -6.48
C ILE A 267 5.02 6.77 -5.03
N GLU A 268 4.47 5.72 -4.42
CA GLU A 268 4.81 5.31 -3.04
C GLU A 268 6.05 4.41 -2.93
N ILE A 269 6.56 3.86 -4.04
CA ILE A 269 7.67 2.90 -4.00
C ILE A 269 8.94 3.51 -3.35
N PRO A 270 9.40 4.73 -3.74
CA PRO A 270 10.59 5.34 -3.14
C PRO A 270 10.42 5.63 -1.66
N TYR A 271 9.23 6.01 -1.22
CA TYR A 271 8.92 6.28 0.18
C TYR A 271 9.18 5.05 1.07
N ARG A 272 8.77 3.87 0.63
CA ARG A 272 8.96 2.63 1.42
C ARG A 272 10.43 2.34 1.71
N SER A 273 11.32 2.69 0.77
CA SER A 273 12.76 2.50 0.91
C SER A 273 13.39 3.55 1.84
N LEU A 274 13.08 4.82 1.64
CA LEU A 274 13.62 5.92 2.45
C LEU A 274 13.07 5.91 3.88
N GLY A 275 11.79 5.57 4.06
CA GLY A 275 11.17 5.44 5.37
C GLY A 275 11.84 4.39 6.25
N ALA A 276 12.23 3.25 5.66
CA ALA A 276 12.91 2.19 6.39
C ALA A 276 14.29 2.63 6.93
N ILE A 277 14.98 3.54 6.23
CA ILE A 277 16.29 4.06 6.64
C ILE A 277 16.14 5.20 7.64
N SER A 278 15.23 6.13 7.40
CA SER A 278 15.09 7.35 8.21
C SER A 278 14.37 7.11 9.55
N SER A 279 13.48 6.13 9.61
CA SER A 279 12.66 5.87 10.80
C SER A 279 13.47 5.56 12.07
N PRO A 280 14.49 4.67 12.06
CA PRO A 280 15.33 4.42 13.24
C PRO A 280 16.11 5.65 13.69
N ILE A 281 16.64 6.45 12.74
CA ILE A 281 17.43 7.64 13.04
C ILE A 281 16.56 8.71 13.73
N ILE A 282 15.34 8.89 13.23
CA ILE A 282 14.38 9.82 13.84
C ILE A 282 13.92 9.32 15.22
N SER A 283 13.67 8.02 15.36
CA SER A 283 13.33 7.42 16.65
C SER A 283 14.39 7.72 17.70
N GLN A 284 15.65 7.54 17.35
CA GLN A 284 16.78 7.85 18.24
C GLN A 284 16.82 9.34 18.60
N ALA A 285 16.74 10.24 17.61
CA ALA A 285 16.76 11.69 17.85
C ALA A 285 15.59 12.17 18.74
N VAL A 286 14.39 11.55 18.60
CA VAL A 286 13.24 11.85 19.46
C VAL A 286 13.48 11.36 20.90
N GLN A 287 14.05 10.15 21.08
CA GLN A 287 14.37 9.59 22.40
C GLN A 287 15.45 10.42 23.12
N ASP A 288 16.45 10.91 22.39
CA ASP A 288 17.52 11.77 22.90
C ASP A 288 17.03 13.20 23.21
N GLY A 289 15.76 13.53 22.90
CA GLY A 289 15.20 14.86 23.07
C GLY A 289 15.77 15.92 22.14
N ASN A 290 16.56 15.53 21.12
CA ASN A 290 17.19 16.45 20.17
C ASN A 290 16.21 16.91 19.08
N MET A 291 15.30 17.82 19.44
CA MET A 291 14.27 18.33 18.52
C MET A 291 14.85 19.15 17.36
N ALA A 292 16.06 19.69 17.49
CA ALA A 292 16.74 20.38 16.39
C ALA A 292 17.10 19.39 15.28
N GLU A 293 17.65 18.23 15.64
CA GLU A 293 17.98 17.16 14.72
C GLU A 293 16.72 16.53 14.11
N VAL A 294 15.65 16.33 14.89
CA VAL A 294 14.34 15.88 14.40
C VAL A 294 13.80 16.83 13.32
N ASN A 295 13.89 18.16 13.55
CA ASN A 295 13.48 19.16 12.57
C ASN A 295 14.32 19.07 11.28
N ARG A 296 15.66 18.97 11.42
CA ARG A 296 16.58 18.89 10.29
C ARG A 296 16.30 17.67 9.43
N LEU A 297 16.26 16.48 10.05
CA LEU A 297 16.00 15.21 9.38
C LEU A 297 14.58 15.16 8.79
N GLY A 298 13.58 15.61 9.54
CA GLY A 298 12.20 15.65 9.09
C GLY A 298 12.03 16.50 7.82
N ARG A 299 12.62 17.70 7.78
CA ARG A 299 12.63 18.58 6.60
C ARG A 299 13.37 17.95 5.42
N GLN A 300 14.53 17.37 5.67
CA GLN A 300 15.35 16.74 4.63
C GLN A 300 14.59 15.57 3.98
N VAL A 301 14.06 14.63 4.78
CA VAL A 301 13.31 13.48 4.28
C VAL A 301 12.04 13.93 3.54
N SER A 302 11.25 14.86 4.12
CA SER A 302 10.06 15.40 3.49
C SER A 302 10.36 16.10 2.15
N THR A 303 11.48 16.85 2.07
CA THR A 303 11.89 17.54 0.83
C THR A 303 12.30 16.55 -0.27
N HIS A 304 13.08 15.53 0.07
CA HIS A 304 13.47 14.49 -0.88
C HIS A 304 12.27 13.68 -1.37
N GLN A 305 11.35 13.34 -0.46
CA GLN A 305 10.12 12.61 -0.84
C GLN A 305 9.23 13.46 -1.74
N LEU A 306 9.05 14.75 -1.43
CA LEU A 306 8.29 15.67 -2.27
C LEU A 306 8.89 15.74 -3.68
N LEU A 307 10.21 15.87 -3.78
CA LEU A 307 10.89 15.93 -5.07
C LEU A 307 10.63 14.67 -5.90
N VAL A 308 10.90 13.50 -5.33
CA VAL A 308 10.77 12.23 -6.06
C VAL A 308 9.31 11.95 -6.41
N ALA A 309 8.39 12.13 -5.45
CA ALA A 309 6.97 11.87 -5.67
C ALA A 309 6.34 12.84 -6.69
N SER A 310 6.71 14.13 -6.67
CA SER A 310 6.20 15.11 -7.61
C SER A 310 6.73 14.88 -9.04
N MET A 311 8.00 14.50 -9.19
CA MET A 311 8.54 14.14 -10.50
C MET A 311 7.89 12.86 -11.04
N LEU A 312 7.72 11.82 -10.20
CA LEU A 312 7.01 10.61 -10.61
C LEU A 312 5.57 10.91 -11.03
N LEU A 313 4.82 11.71 -10.24
CA LEU A 313 3.47 12.12 -10.59
C LEU A 313 3.43 12.84 -11.94
N PHE A 314 4.36 13.77 -12.16
CA PHE A 314 4.44 14.51 -13.41
C PHE A 314 4.73 13.59 -14.60
N PHE A 315 5.76 12.72 -14.51
CA PHE A 315 6.11 11.81 -15.60
C PHE A 315 5.06 10.74 -15.86
N ILE A 316 4.37 10.25 -14.84
CA ILE A 316 3.22 9.37 -15.01
C ILE A 316 2.11 10.11 -15.76
N TRP A 317 1.78 11.33 -15.33
CA TRP A 317 0.67 12.10 -15.91
C TRP A 317 0.87 12.41 -17.40
N ILE A 318 2.06 12.88 -17.78
CA ILE A 318 2.32 13.21 -19.19
C ILE A 318 2.31 11.99 -20.11
N ASN A 319 2.60 10.80 -19.57
CA ASN A 319 2.63 9.54 -20.33
C ASN A 319 1.36 8.69 -20.14
N LEU A 320 0.34 9.20 -19.46
CA LEU A 320 -0.87 8.41 -19.14
C LEU A 320 -1.66 8.02 -20.39
N GLY A 321 -1.83 8.95 -21.34
CA GLY A 321 -2.46 8.66 -22.63
C GLY A 321 -1.71 7.60 -23.44
N PRO A 322 -0.41 7.78 -23.72
CA PRO A 322 0.43 6.74 -24.32
C PRO A 322 0.41 5.41 -23.59
N LEU A 323 0.38 5.41 -22.27
CA LEU A 323 0.32 4.18 -21.49
C LEU A 323 -0.98 3.42 -21.75
N PHE A 324 -2.14 4.10 -21.73
CA PHE A 324 -3.41 3.47 -22.07
C PHE A 324 -3.49 3.01 -23.52
N ALA A 325 -2.79 3.68 -24.44
CA ALA A 325 -2.73 3.23 -25.84
C ALA A 325 -1.91 1.92 -26.01
N ILE A 326 -0.92 1.67 -25.13
CA ILE A 326 -0.08 0.46 -25.17
C ILE A 326 -0.76 -0.73 -24.46
N ILE A 327 -1.52 -0.45 -23.41
CA ILE A 327 -2.22 -1.47 -22.62
C ILE A 327 -3.32 -2.12 -23.48
N PRO A 328 -3.41 -3.46 -23.56
CA PRO A 328 -4.53 -4.12 -24.23
C PRO A 328 -5.87 -3.66 -23.66
N ASN A 329 -6.84 -3.39 -24.53
CA ASN A 329 -8.14 -2.83 -24.17
C ASN A 329 -8.07 -1.54 -23.33
N GLY A 330 -6.96 -0.78 -23.47
CA GLY A 330 -6.67 0.39 -22.62
C GLY A 330 -7.71 1.50 -22.70
N GLU A 331 -8.45 1.63 -23.81
CA GLU A 331 -9.55 2.58 -23.99
C GLU A 331 -10.64 2.41 -22.90
N GLU A 332 -10.88 1.20 -22.45
CA GLU A 332 -11.85 0.89 -21.41
C GLU A 332 -11.46 1.45 -20.03
N TYR A 333 -10.17 1.74 -19.82
CA TYR A 333 -9.61 2.24 -18.56
C TYR A 333 -9.36 3.76 -18.56
N VAL A 334 -9.60 4.45 -19.68
CA VAL A 334 -9.39 5.90 -19.80
C VAL A 334 -10.18 6.69 -18.76
N SER A 335 -11.39 6.23 -18.39
CA SER A 335 -12.19 6.83 -17.31
C SER A 335 -11.48 6.80 -15.94
N GLY A 336 -10.45 5.96 -15.78
CA GLY A 336 -9.57 5.90 -14.62
C GLY A 336 -8.50 7.00 -14.56
N MET A 337 -8.34 7.87 -15.57
CA MET A 337 -7.35 8.96 -15.53
C MET A 337 -7.52 9.87 -14.31
N GLY A 338 -8.77 10.20 -13.94
CA GLY A 338 -9.05 10.98 -12.74
C GLY A 338 -8.59 10.28 -11.47
N VAL A 339 -8.68 8.95 -11.42
CA VAL A 339 -8.15 8.16 -10.29
C VAL A 339 -6.63 8.32 -10.19
N VAL A 340 -5.91 8.20 -11.31
CA VAL A 340 -4.44 8.36 -11.31
C VAL A 340 -4.04 9.74 -10.80
N LEU A 341 -4.77 10.79 -11.17
CA LEU A 341 -4.50 12.15 -10.70
C LEU A 341 -4.75 12.30 -9.19
N PHE A 342 -5.98 12.02 -8.74
CA PHE A 342 -6.36 12.26 -7.33
C PHE A 342 -5.64 11.31 -6.38
N LEU A 343 -5.53 10.03 -6.73
CA LEU A 343 -4.79 9.06 -5.92
C LEU A 343 -3.27 9.31 -5.99
N GLY A 344 -2.76 9.77 -7.13
CA GLY A 344 -1.38 10.22 -7.30
C GLY A 344 -1.05 11.40 -6.39
N LEU A 345 -1.93 12.40 -6.30
CA LEU A 345 -1.82 13.52 -5.36
C LEU A 345 -1.93 13.05 -3.90
N ALA A 346 -2.83 12.12 -3.61
CA ALA A 346 -2.95 11.51 -2.28
C ALA A 346 -1.66 10.78 -1.88
N ASN A 347 -1.07 10.01 -2.79
CA ASN A 347 0.18 9.28 -2.59
C ASN A 347 1.37 10.24 -2.45
N LEU A 348 1.40 11.34 -3.22
CA LEU A 348 2.40 12.41 -3.09
C LEU A 348 2.32 13.04 -1.69
N LEU A 349 1.12 13.40 -1.24
CA LEU A 349 0.90 13.98 0.08
C LEU A 349 1.33 13.01 1.19
N ASN A 350 0.89 11.75 1.09
CA ASN A 350 1.26 10.70 2.05
C ASN A 350 2.78 10.45 2.08
N SER A 351 3.43 10.29 0.92
CA SER A 351 4.86 10.06 0.83
C SER A 351 5.67 11.21 1.42
N THR A 352 5.24 12.46 1.20
CA THR A 352 5.91 13.67 1.70
C THR A 352 5.78 13.82 3.22
N LEU A 353 4.61 13.51 3.78
CA LEU A 353 4.26 13.82 5.17
C LEU A 353 4.26 12.61 6.12
N CYS A 354 4.48 11.39 5.62
CA CYS A 354 4.52 10.18 6.46
C CYS A 354 5.52 10.26 7.61
N ILE A 355 6.60 11.01 7.43
CA ILE A 355 7.61 11.24 8.46
C ILE A 355 7.00 11.93 9.70
N ALA A 356 5.96 12.74 9.53
CA ALA A 356 5.20 13.36 10.62
C ALA A 356 4.56 12.29 11.52
N THR A 357 4.00 11.23 10.90
CA THR A 357 3.41 10.11 11.62
C THR A 357 4.46 9.38 12.47
N ASN A 358 5.66 9.16 11.90
CA ASN A 358 6.75 8.51 12.63
C ASN A 358 7.20 9.37 13.82
N ILE A 359 7.39 10.68 13.64
CA ILE A 359 7.76 11.61 14.72
C ILE A 359 6.72 11.58 15.83
N LEU A 360 5.42 11.63 15.50
CA LEU A 360 4.34 11.53 16.49
C LEU A 360 4.41 10.20 17.25
N ASN A 361 4.54 9.08 16.54
CA ASN A 361 4.53 7.74 17.12
C ASN A 361 5.70 7.50 18.07
N PHE A 362 6.85 8.12 17.84
CA PHE A 362 8.01 8.02 18.73
C PHE A 362 7.98 9.04 19.88
N SER A 363 7.14 10.07 19.82
CA SER A 363 7.03 11.11 20.82
C SER A 363 6.15 10.69 22.03
N LYS A 364 6.22 11.47 23.13
CA LYS A 364 5.31 11.33 24.28
C LYS A 364 3.83 11.55 23.93
N HIS A 365 3.53 12.10 22.76
CA HIS A 365 2.19 12.39 22.29
C HIS A 365 1.60 11.32 21.37
N TYR A 366 2.21 10.12 21.30
CA TYR A 366 1.79 9.02 20.42
C TYR A 366 0.30 8.63 20.54
N ALA A 367 -0.34 8.88 21.70
CA ALA A 367 -1.77 8.59 21.91
C ALA A 367 -2.68 9.33 20.90
N PHE A 368 -2.28 10.54 20.44
CA PHE A 368 -3.00 11.28 19.41
C PHE A 368 -2.96 10.59 18.04
N SER A 369 -2.00 9.68 17.82
CA SER A 369 -1.93 8.91 16.58
C SER A 369 -3.20 8.11 16.35
N LEU A 370 -3.74 7.46 17.39
CA LEU A 370 -5.00 6.72 17.30
C LEU A 370 -6.16 7.63 16.91
N LEU A 371 -6.26 8.81 17.54
CA LEU A 371 -7.31 9.78 17.22
C LEU A 371 -7.24 10.23 15.75
N PHE A 372 -6.05 10.62 15.29
CA PHE A 372 -5.89 11.12 13.92
C PHE A 372 -6.10 10.02 12.88
N ILE A 373 -5.64 8.80 13.16
CA ILE A 373 -5.88 7.65 12.28
C ILE A 373 -7.38 7.30 12.25
N SER A 374 -8.09 7.35 13.39
CA SER A 374 -9.55 7.15 13.42
C SER A 374 -10.28 8.23 12.61
N LEU A 375 -9.82 9.48 12.68
CA LEU A 375 -10.34 10.60 11.88
C LEU A 375 -10.10 10.35 10.38
N LEU A 376 -8.91 9.86 10.00
CA LEU A 376 -8.58 9.45 8.63
C LEU A 376 -9.58 8.41 8.11
N THR A 377 -9.82 7.35 8.88
CA THR A 377 -10.72 6.27 8.47
C THR A 377 -12.17 6.74 8.39
N ALA A 378 -12.64 7.45 9.40
CA ALA A 378 -14.01 7.98 9.41
C ALA A 378 -14.24 8.94 8.23
N SER A 379 -13.31 9.86 7.98
CA SER A 379 -13.40 10.78 6.84
C SER A 379 -13.34 10.05 5.50
N ALA A 380 -12.49 9.03 5.36
CA ALA A 380 -12.42 8.23 4.14
C ALA A 380 -13.74 7.51 3.85
N ILE A 381 -14.35 6.89 4.86
CA ILE A 381 -15.65 6.21 4.72
C ILE A 381 -16.74 7.21 4.33
N LEU A 382 -16.88 8.31 5.08
CA LEU A 382 -17.92 9.33 4.81
C LEU A 382 -17.76 9.97 3.44
N LEU A 383 -16.52 10.29 3.06
CA LEU A 383 -16.24 10.88 1.76
C LEU A 383 -16.47 9.90 0.60
N ASN A 384 -16.15 8.60 0.78
CA ASN A 384 -16.47 7.60 -0.24
C ASN A 384 -17.99 7.49 -0.43
N LEU A 385 -18.78 7.40 0.65
CA LEU A 385 -20.25 7.33 0.57
C LEU A 385 -20.86 8.56 -0.11
N TRP A 386 -20.20 9.73 -0.02
CA TRP A 386 -20.69 10.98 -0.59
C TRP A 386 -20.19 11.23 -2.02
N LEU A 387 -18.91 10.93 -2.32
CA LEU A 387 -18.27 11.26 -3.59
C LEU A 387 -18.44 10.18 -4.67
N ILE A 388 -18.47 8.89 -4.29
CA ILE A 388 -18.60 7.80 -5.28
C ILE A 388 -19.91 7.92 -6.07
N PRO A 389 -21.10 8.11 -5.46
CA PRO A 389 -22.34 8.27 -6.23
C PRO A 389 -22.35 9.48 -7.17
N ARG A 390 -21.50 10.49 -6.92
CA ARG A 390 -21.44 11.73 -7.72
C ARG A 390 -20.39 11.71 -8.82
N TRP A 391 -19.21 11.19 -8.50
CA TRP A 391 -18.02 11.26 -9.36
C TRP A 391 -17.48 9.86 -9.73
N GLY A 392 -18.23 8.79 -9.42
CA GLY A 392 -17.86 7.42 -9.76
C GLY A 392 -16.46 7.05 -9.25
N VAL A 393 -15.68 6.46 -10.15
CA VAL A 393 -14.33 5.95 -9.84
C VAL A 393 -13.40 7.06 -9.33
N SER A 394 -13.45 8.26 -9.94
CA SER A 394 -12.64 9.41 -9.52
C SER A 394 -13.03 9.94 -8.14
N GLY A 395 -14.31 9.77 -7.75
CA GLY A 395 -14.81 10.14 -6.42
C GLY A 395 -14.12 9.38 -5.29
N SER A 396 -13.84 8.11 -5.50
CA SER A 396 -13.12 7.28 -4.52
C SER A 396 -11.67 7.74 -4.30
N ALA A 397 -10.96 8.07 -5.37
CA ALA A 397 -9.61 8.60 -5.28
C ALA A 397 -9.55 9.98 -4.63
N CYS A 398 -10.54 10.82 -4.96
CA CYS A 398 -10.71 12.14 -4.37
C CYS A 398 -11.03 12.04 -2.86
N ALA A 399 -11.88 11.09 -2.46
CA ALA A 399 -12.15 10.80 -1.05
C ALA A 399 -10.86 10.47 -0.28
N THR A 400 -9.99 9.66 -0.86
CA THR A 400 -8.67 9.33 -0.26
C THR A 400 -7.79 10.57 -0.11
N LEU A 401 -7.73 11.44 -1.13
CA LEU A 401 -6.95 12.68 -1.07
C LEU A 401 -7.43 13.59 0.06
N PHE A 402 -8.72 13.85 0.13
CA PHE A 402 -9.29 14.70 1.19
C PHE A 402 -9.18 14.06 2.57
N ALA A 403 -9.31 12.74 2.69
CA ALA A 403 -9.09 12.05 3.95
C ALA A 403 -7.65 12.23 4.46
N TYR A 404 -6.64 12.18 3.58
CA TYR A 404 -5.26 12.52 3.96
C TYR A 404 -5.08 13.98 4.36
N VAL A 405 -5.77 14.92 3.72
CA VAL A 405 -5.75 16.34 4.15
C VAL A 405 -6.32 16.46 5.56
N VAL A 406 -7.47 15.85 5.83
CA VAL A 406 -8.12 15.82 7.16
C VAL A 406 -7.22 15.20 8.22
N TYR A 407 -6.40 14.21 7.85
CA TYR A 407 -5.44 13.55 8.73
C TYR A 407 -4.21 14.40 9.01
N PHE A 408 -3.57 14.93 7.95
CA PHE A 408 -2.28 15.61 8.08
C PHE A 408 -2.39 17.03 8.68
N VAL A 409 -3.50 17.74 8.46
CA VAL A 409 -3.67 19.10 9.01
C VAL A 409 -3.58 19.10 10.55
N PRO A 410 -4.37 18.35 11.31
CA PRO A 410 -4.27 18.33 12.77
C PRO A 410 -2.96 17.71 13.27
N LEU A 411 -2.42 16.70 12.56
CA LEU A 411 -1.13 16.10 12.87
C LEU A 411 -0.01 17.14 12.82
N LEU A 412 0.12 17.89 11.72
CA LEU A 412 1.13 18.92 11.55
C LEU A 412 0.96 20.07 12.53
N THR A 413 -0.29 20.46 12.82
CA THR A 413 -0.60 21.48 13.84
C THR A 413 -0.13 21.04 15.22
N LEU A 414 -0.34 19.77 15.58
CA LEU A 414 0.15 19.22 16.84
C LEU A 414 1.67 19.18 16.91
N LEU A 415 2.35 18.71 15.85
CA LEU A 415 3.81 18.70 15.78
C LEU A 415 4.39 20.10 15.94
N TRP A 416 3.81 21.08 15.27
CA TRP A 416 4.23 22.47 15.36
C TRP A 416 3.99 23.07 16.75
N SER A 417 2.81 22.87 17.32
CA SER A 417 2.41 23.49 18.61
C SER A 417 3.06 22.84 19.82
N LYS A 418 3.16 21.50 19.86
CA LYS A 418 3.63 20.73 21.03
C LYS A 418 5.09 20.32 20.98
N LEU A 419 5.60 20.02 19.79
CA LEU A 419 6.99 19.56 19.58
C LEU A 419 7.87 20.62 18.93
N ARG A 420 7.30 21.73 18.47
CA ARG A 420 7.97 22.78 17.70
C ARG A 420 8.71 22.24 16.47
N VAL A 421 8.14 21.18 15.87
CA VAL A 421 8.66 20.55 14.66
C VAL A 421 7.88 21.07 13.46
N SER A 422 8.60 21.59 12.46
CA SER A 422 8.06 22.04 11.19
C SER A 422 8.75 21.31 10.05
N LEU A 423 7.99 20.59 9.23
CA LEU A 423 8.53 19.86 8.07
C LEU A 423 8.67 20.73 6.82
N PHE A 424 8.14 21.94 6.85
CA PHE A 424 8.14 22.84 5.70
C PHE A 424 9.46 23.57 5.53
N SER A 425 9.87 23.73 4.28
CA SER A 425 11.08 24.47 3.88
C SER A 425 10.85 25.28 2.60
N ALA A 426 11.64 26.32 2.39
CA ALA A 426 11.60 27.10 1.14
C ALA A 426 11.93 26.24 -0.09
N LYS A 427 12.76 25.20 0.07
CA LYS A 427 13.09 24.25 -1.00
C LYS A 427 11.87 23.44 -1.47
N GLN A 428 10.97 23.09 -0.57
CA GLN A 428 9.71 22.42 -0.93
C GLN A 428 8.83 23.35 -1.77
N LEU A 429 8.75 24.64 -1.44
CA LEU A 429 8.00 25.60 -2.26
C LEU A 429 8.61 25.69 -3.67
N GLN A 430 9.92 25.72 -3.79
CA GLN A 430 10.60 25.72 -5.09
C GLN A 430 10.27 24.46 -5.91
N ILE A 431 10.25 23.27 -5.27
CA ILE A 431 9.86 22.00 -5.93
C ILE A 431 8.41 22.06 -6.41
N VAL A 432 7.48 22.57 -5.59
CA VAL A 432 6.07 22.72 -5.98
C VAL A 432 5.95 23.68 -7.16
N MET A 433 6.62 24.84 -7.13
CA MET A 433 6.60 25.78 -8.23
C MET A 433 7.18 25.21 -9.53
N LEU A 434 8.29 24.47 -9.42
CA LEU A 434 8.87 23.75 -10.56
C LEU A 434 7.88 22.75 -11.14
N THR A 435 7.23 21.96 -10.29
CA THR A 435 6.27 20.96 -10.72
C THR A 435 5.08 21.61 -11.42
N LEU A 436 4.52 22.68 -10.85
CA LEU A 436 3.43 23.45 -11.47
C LEU A 436 3.85 24.06 -12.81
N LEU A 437 5.07 24.60 -12.90
CA LEU A 437 5.63 25.11 -14.17
C LEU A 437 5.71 24.01 -15.22
N LEU A 438 6.20 22.82 -14.87
CA LEU A 438 6.27 21.68 -15.77
C LEU A 438 4.88 21.24 -16.25
N PHE A 439 3.88 21.20 -15.36
CA PHE A 439 2.48 20.94 -15.75
C PHE A 439 1.93 22.03 -16.68
N GLY A 440 2.22 23.30 -16.43
CA GLY A 440 1.85 24.41 -17.31
C GLY A 440 2.49 24.30 -18.69
N LEU A 441 3.79 24.02 -18.75
CA LEU A 441 4.51 23.79 -20.02
C LEU A 441 3.97 22.57 -20.78
N ASN A 442 3.60 21.49 -20.06
CA ASN A 442 2.94 20.35 -20.69
C ASN A 442 1.55 20.74 -21.26
N GLY A 443 0.83 21.63 -20.61
CA GLY A 443 -0.41 22.21 -21.17
C GLY A 443 -0.16 22.91 -22.50
N LEU A 444 0.91 23.71 -22.59
CA LEU A 444 1.33 24.35 -23.84
C LEU A 444 1.76 23.33 -24.90
N TRP A 445 2.48 22.28 -24.52
CA TRP A 445 2.81 21.17 -25.41
C TRP A 445 1.55 20.55 -26.02
N ASN A 446 0.58 20.21 -25.20
CA ASN A 446 -0.67 19.61 -25.65
C ASN A 446 -1.48 20.54 -26.56
N PHE A 447 -1.37 21.86 -26.36
CA PHE A 447 -2.09 22.84 -27.18
C PHE A 447 -1.39 23.08 -28.53
N PHE A 448 -0.07 23.23 -28.56
CA PHE A 448 0.66 23.62 -29.76
C PHE A 448 1.33 22.48 -30.52
N LEU A 449 1.92 21.50 -29.82
CA LEU A 449 2.78 20.50 -30.43
C LEU A 449 2.08 19.15 -30.63
N SER A 450 1.24 18.71 -29.69
CA SER A 450 0.52 17.44 -29.83
C SER A 450 -0.36 17.34 -31.09
N PRO A 451 -1.05 18.44 -31.54
CA PRO A 451 -1.78 18.41 -32.82
C PRO A 451 -0.90 18.15 -34.04
N LEU A 452 0.35 18.58 -34.03
CA LEU A 452 1.28 18.32 -35.14
C LEU A 452 1.61 16.82 -35.27
N PHE A 453 1.76 16.12 -34.16
CA PHE A 453 1.95 14.67 -34.15
C PHE A 453 0.69 13.93 -34.61
N SER A 454 -0.50 14.39 -34.22
CA SER A 454 -1.76 13.80 -34.71
C SER A 454 -1.98 13.98 -36.21
N MET A 455 -1.48 15.08 -36.79
CA MET A 455 -1.47 15.29 -38.26
C MET A 455 -0.50 14.35 -38.97
N ALA A 456 0.61 13.94 -38.32
CA ALA A 456 1.56 12.99 -38.88
C ALA A 456 1.04 11.55 -38.90
N GLY A 457 0.01 11.25 -38.11
CA GLY A 457 -0.69 9.97 -38.05
C GLY A 457 -1.21 9.63 -36.66
N THR A 458 -2.13 8.69 -36.59
CA THR A 458 -2.72 8.18 -35.34
C THR A 458 -2.16 6.81 -34.94
N GLY A 459 -1.15 6.33 -35.65
CA GLY A 459 -0.55 5.03 -35.39
C GLY A 459 0.24 4.98 -34.07
N MET A 460 0.32 3.80 -33.45
CA MET A 460 1.06 3.55 -32.22
C MET A 460 2.50 4.11 -32.23
N GLY A 461 3.18 4.02 -33.38
CA GLY A 461 4.53 4.56 -33.55
C GLY A 461 4.62 6.06 -33.30
N VAL A 462 3.64 6.85 -33.80
CA VAL A 462 3.60 8.32 -33.61
C VAL A 462 3.36 8.66 -32.14
N VAL A 463 2.45 7.94 -31.47
CA VAL A 463 2.17 8.10 -30.05
C VAL A 463 3.41 7.84 -29.20
N LEU A 464 4.15 6.79 -29.51
CA LEU A 464 5.40 6.43 -28.82
C LEU A 464 6.51 7.46 -29.05
N VAL A 465 6.68 7.94 -30.28
CA VAL A 465 7.68 8.96 -30.61
C VAL A 465 7.35 10.27 -29.88
N GLU A 466 6.10 10.72 -29.90
CA GLU A 466 5.68 11.89 -29.13
C GLU A 466 5.97 11.71 -27.63
N ALA A 467 5.59 10.58 -27.05
CA ALA A 467 5.81 10.28 -25.62
C ALA A 467 7.31 10.31 -25.27
N LEU A 468 8.17 9.72 -26.09
CA LEU A 468 9.62 9.72 -25.87
C LEU A 468 10.22 11.13 -25.98
N LEU A 469 9.87 11.89 -27.01
CA LEU A 469 10.34 13.27 -27.18
C LEU A 469 9.88 14.16 -26.04
N ARG A 470 8.62 14.07 -25.67
CA ARG A 470 8.03 14.83 -24.56
C ARG A 470 8.70 14.48 -23.24
N THR A 471 8.85 13.21 -22.95
CA THR A 471 9.50 12.74 -21.70
C THR A 471 10.96 13.14 -21.65
N GLY A 472 11.70 13.03 -22.77
CA GLY A 472 13.09 13.44 -22.89
C GLY A 472 13.26 14.95 -22.68
N LEU A 473 12.46 15.79 -23.34
CA LEU A 473 12.51 17.23 -23.20
C LEU A 473 12.23 17.66 -21.76
N PHE A 474 11.11 17.20 -21.18
CA PHE A 474 10.77 17.55 -19.79
C PHE A 474 11.75 16.96 -18.78
N GLY A 475 12.37 15.81 -19.05
CA GLY A 475 13.46 15.27 -18.24
C GLY A 475 14.68 16.18 -18.21
N ILE A 476 15.11 16.67 -19.39
CA ILE A 476 16.22 17.64 -19.49
C ILE A 476 15.89 18.95 -18.76
N LEU A 477 14.67 19.49 -18.97
CA LEU A 477 14.23 20.72 -18.31
C LEU A 477 14.19 20.55 -16.78
N ALA A 478 13.66 19.43 -16.29
CA ALA A 478 13.62 19.13 -14.86
C ALA A 478 15.04 19.04 -14.27
N ILE A 479 15.96 18.31 -14.90
CA ILE A 479 17.35 18.17 -14.46
C ILE A 479 18.06 19.55 -14.47
N ALA A 480 17.88 20.34 -15.53
CA ALA A 480 18.48 21.67 -15.64
C ALA A 480 17.97 22.63 -14.54
N ALA A 481 16.67 22.59 -14.24
CA ALA A 481 16.09 23.36 -13.15
C ALA A 481 16.60 22.90 -11.78
N LEU A 482 16.63 21.58 -11.53
CA LEU A 482 17.11 21.01 -10.27
C LEU A 482 18.59 21.34 -10.01
N ARG A 483 19.42 21.36 -11.06
CA ARG A 483 20.83 21.81 -10.95
C ARG A 483 20.97 23.25 -10.45
N LYS A 484 20.09 24.14 -10.85
CA LYS A 484 20.08 25.55 -10.41
C LYS A 484 19.50 25.75 -9.02
N MET A 485 18.67 24.84 -8.56
CA MET A 485 17.94 24.99 -7.29
C MET A 485 18.75 24.59 -6.06
N HIS A 486 19.82 23.81 -6.21
CA HIS A 486 20.64 23.30 -5.10
C HIS A 486 19.80 22.80 -3.93
N ILE A 487 18.97 21.77 -4.19
CA ILE A 487 17.95 21.32 -3.23
C ILE A 487 18.59 20.72 -1.99
N SER A 488 19.59 19.86 -2.15
CA SER A 488 20.37 19.29 -1.06
C SER A 488 21.72 18.80 -1.56
N PRO A 489 22.74 18.67 -0.67
CA PRO A 489 24.06 18.16 -1.03
C PRO A 489 24.01 16.77 -1.68
N GLU A 490 23.05 15.91 -1.25
CA GLU A 490 22.89 14.57 -1.81
C GLU A 490 22.36 14.62 -3.26
N VAL A 491 21.39 15.50 -3.53
CA VAL A 491 20.84 15.71 -4.88
C VAL A 491 21.91 16.32 -5.77
N ASP A 492 22.66 17.30 -5.27
CA ASP A 492 23.74 17.96 -6.01
C ASP A 492 24.83 16.93 -6.39
N LYS A 493 25.20 16.04 -5.48
CA LYS A 493 26.13 14.95 -5.74
C LYS A 493 25.63 13.97 -6.81
N ILE A 494 24.35 13.61 -6.79
CA ILE A 494 23.74 12.73 -7.80
C ILE A 494 23.76 13.40 -9.17
N LEU A 495 23.47 14.70 -9.22
CA LEU A 495 23.43 15.49 -10.45
C LEU A 495 24.84 15.95 -10.93
N LYS A 496 25.91 15.52 -10.24
CA LYS A 496 27.31 15.91 -10.51
C LYS A 496 27.49 17.43 -10.63
N ILE A 497 26.89 18.15 -9.70
CA ILE A 497 27.12 19.59 -9.56
C ILE A 497 28.42 19.74 -8.78
N GLU A 498 29.49 20.16 -9.47
CA GLU A 498 30.74 20.56 -8.81
C GLU A 498 30.48 21.89 -8.10
N ASN A 499 30.82 21.95 -6.80
CA ASN A 499 30.87 23.18 -6.03
C ASN A 499 32.22 23.83 -6.21
#